data_080805292867d03e8f4ee688d6fa7cbe
#
_entry.id   080805292867d03e8f4ee688d6fa7cbe
#
_cell.length_a   1.000
_cell.length_b   1.000
_cell.length_c   1.000
_cell.angle_alpha   90.00
_cell.angle_beta   90.00
_cell.angle_gamma   90.00
#
_symmetry.space_group_name_H-M   'P 1'
#
loop_
_entity.id
_entity.type
_entity.pdbx_description
1 polymer ?
#
loop_
_entity_poly.entity_id
_entity_poly.type
_entity_poly.pdbx_seq_one_letter_code
_entity_poly.pdbx_strand_id
1 'polypeptide(L)'
;GSWGYQPLSQLAPSARYGSPDDFGAFVNACHVAGIGAILDWVPAHFPNDEHGLAQFDGTALYEYANPLEGFHKDWNTLIYNLGRTEVHGFMLASALHRLKDFHSDGLRVDAVASMLYRDYSRQPGEWIPNRHGGRENLEAIDFLRHLNDVVALEAPGALMIAEESTAWPGVSQRTDEGGLGFSYKWNMGWMHDSLHYIQQDPVYRAHHHNELSFGLVYAWTERFILPISHDEVVH
;
A
#
# COMPACT_ATOMS: atom_id res chain seq x y z
N GLY A 1 -9.05 7.93 -15.74
CA GLY A 1 -8.99 7.06 -14.63
C GLY A 1 -7.68 7.12 -13.89
N SER A 2 -7.75 6.71 -12.64
CA SER A 2 -6.63 6.68 -11.71
C SER A 2 -5.91 5.31 -11.70
N TRP A 3 -6.06 4.51 -12.72
CA TRP A 3 -5.56 3.12 -12.80
C TRP A 3 -6.10 2.19 -11.69
N GLY A 4 -7.10 2.64 -10.93
CA GLY A 4 -7.65 1.93 -9.78
C GLY A 4 -7.12 2.39 -8.42
N TYR A 5 -6.13 3.30 -8.38
CA TYR A 5 -5.53 3.78 -7.12
C TYR A 5 -6.29 4.92 -6.43
N GLN A 6 -7.44 5.30 -6.94
CA GLN A 6 -8.39 6.20 -6.27
C GLN A 6 -9.77 5.51 -6.14
N PRO A 7 -9.88 4.47 -5.30
CA PRO A 7 -11.10 3.68 -5.18
C PRO A 7 -12.19 4.48 -4.46
N LEU A 8 -13.38 4.53 -5.06
CA LEU A 8 -14.59 5.10 -4.44
C LEU A 8 -15.22 4.15 -3.41
N SER A 9 -14.96 2.85 -3.55
CA SER A 9 -15.45 1.82 -2.64
C SER A 9 -14.33 0.85 -2.29
N GLN A 10 -14.34 0.44 -1.03
CA GLN A 10 -13.36 -0.54 -0.52
C GLN A 10 -13.87 -1.99 -0.55
N LEU A 11 -15.13 -2.24 -0.95
CA LEU A 11 -15.72 -3.58 -0.88
C LEU A 11 -16.12 -4.14 -2.25
N ALA A 12 -16.61 -3.29 -3.17
CA ALA A 12 -17.13 -3.74 -4.46
C ALA A 12 -16.07 -3.68 -5.57
N PRO A 13 -15.92 -4.72 -6.41
CA PRO A 13 -15.17 -4.62 -7.65
C PRO A 13 -15.86 -3.65 -8.62
N SER A 14 -15.11 -3.13 -9.58
CA SER A 14 -15.65 -2.19 -10.57
C SER A 14 -16.62 -2.90 -11.53
N ALA A 15 -17.89 -2.47 -11.53
CA ALA A 15 -18.93 -2.99 -12.44
C ALA A 15 -18.59 -2.77 -13.93
N ARG A 16 -17.57 -1.96 -14.25
CA ARG A 16 -17.08 -1.75 -15.61
C ARG A 16 -16.53 -3.01 -16.26
N TYR A 17 -16.00 -3.92 -15.45
CA TYR A 17 -15.32 -5.15 -15.89
C TYR A 17 -16.13 -6.42 -15.66
N GLY A 18 -17.31 -6.30 -15.10
CA GLY A 18 -18.20 -7.43 -14.81
C GLY A 18 -18.84 -7.34 -13.44
N SER A 19 -19.55 -8.38 -13.07
CA SER A 19 -20.16 -8.57 -11.75
C SER A 19 -19.11 -9.05 -10.71
N PRO A 20 -19.43 -9.03 -9.42
CA PRO A 20 -18.62 -9.70 -8.41
C PRO A 20 -18.40 -11.18 -8.67
N ASP A 21 -19.41 -11.88 -9.23
CA ASP A 21 -19.31 -13.29 -9.59
C ASP A 21 -18.31 -13.50 -10.75
N ASP A 22 -18.28 -12.60 -11.74
CA ASP A 22 -17.30 -12.64 -12.83
C ASP A 22 -15.87 -12.46 -12.29
N PHE A 23 -15.70 -11.60 -11.30
CA PHE A 23 -14.40 -11.42 -10.65
C PHE A 23 -13.98 -12.68 -9.89
N GLY A 24 -14.90 -13.30 -9.13
CA GLY A 24 -14.64 -14.60 -8.48
C GLY A 24 -14.33 -15.72 -9.49
N ALA A 25 -15.03 -15.74 -10.63
CA ALA A 25 -14.75 -16.68 -11.72
C ALA A 25 -13.35 -16.47 -12.33
N PHE A 26 -12.91 -15.21 -12.46
CA PHE A 26 -11.54 -14.90 -12.91
C PHE A 26 -10.48 -15.44 -11.94
N VAL A 27 -10.63 -15.20 -10.63
CA VAL A 27 -9.70 -15.72 -9.62
C VAL A 27 -9.67 -17.25 -9.66
N ASN A 28 -10.84 -17.90 -9.75
CA ASN A 28 -10.92 -19.35 -9.89
C ASN A 28 -10.21 -19.86 -11.15
N ALA A 29 -10.35 -19.17 -12.28
CA ALA A 29 -9.64 -19.52 -13.52
C ALA A 29 -8.12 -19.44 -13.37
N CYS A 30 -7.61 -18.45 -12.63
CA CYS A 30 -6.19 -18.34 -12.27
C CYS A 30 -5.76 -19.59 -11.47
N HIS A 31 -6.51 -19.97 -10.45
CA HIS A 31 -6.21 -21.15 -9.61
C HIS A 31 -6.21 -22.44 -10.40
N VAL A 32 -7.19 -22.63 -11.30
CA VAL A 32 -7.22 -23.82 -12.20
C VAL A 32 -5.99 -23.88 -13.10
N ALA A 33 -5.46 -22.72 -13.48
CA ALA A 33 -4.21 -22.62 -14.26
C ALA A 33 -2.94 -22.74 -13.40
N GLY A 34 -3.05 -22.90 -12.07
CA GLY A 34 -1.91 -22.94 -11.15
C GLY A 34 -1.27 -21.58 -10.90
N ILE A 35 -2.02 -20.49 -11.07
CA ILE A 35 -1.57 -19.10 -10.91
C ILE A 35 -2.26 -18.49 -9.69
N GLY A 36 -1.48 -17.94 -8.75
CA GLY A 36 -2.00 -17.16 -7.64
C GLY A 36 -2.44 -15.74 -8.09
N ALA A 37 -3.50 -15.21 -7.48
CA ALA A 37 -4.02 -13.88 -7.73
C ALA A 37 -3.73 -12.96 -6.53
N ILE A 38 -2.89 -11.94 -6.74
CA ILE A 38 -2.61 -10.89 -5.75
C ILE A 38 -3.33 -9.63 -6.20
N LEU A 39 -4.07 -9.00 -5.28
CA LEU A 39 -4.81 -7.78 -5.57
C LEU A 39 -4.09 -6.56 -5.02
N ASP A 40 -4.04 -5.48 -5.81
CA ASP A 40 -3.68 -4.17 -5.30
C ASP A 40 -4.78 -3.66 -4.37
N TRP A 41 -4.40 -3.18 -3.20
CA TRP A 41 -5.31 -2.64 -2.19
C TRP A 41 -4.78 -1.30 -1.69
N VAL A 42 -5.65 -0.29 -1.70
CA VAL A 42 -5.31 1.10 -1.42
C VAL A 42 -5.96 1.54 -0.10
N PRO A 43 -5.35 1.25 1.07
CA PRO A 43 -5.87 1.65 2.37
C PRO A 43 -5.42 3.04 2.82
N ALA A 44 -4.49 3.66 2.10
CA ALA A 44 -3.87 4.92 2.51
C ALA A 44 -4.80 6.11 2.33
N HIS A 45 -5.53 6.14 1.22
CA HIS A 45 -6.27 7.32 0.81
C HIS A 45 -7.48 6.99 -0.07
N PHE A 46 -8.32 7.98 -0.34
CA PHE A 46 -9.48 7.88 -1.21
C PHE A 46 -9.81 9.24 -1.86
N PRO A 47 -10.47 9.26 -3.04
CA PRO A 47 -10.78 10.49 -3.74
C PRO A 47 -11.89 11.30 -3.06
N ASN A 48 -11.86 12.62 -3.29
CA ASN A 48 -12.87 13.56 -2.81
C ASN A 48 -14.01 13.73 -3.83
N ASP A 49 -14.59 12.63 -4.31
CA ASP A 49 -15.73 12.65 -5.23
C ASP A 49 -17.05 12.72 -4.45
N GLU A 50 -18.04 13.44 -4.99
CA GLU A 50 -19.35 13.62 -4.37
C GLU A 50 -20.10 12.31 -4.09
N HIS A 51 -19.77 11.25 -4.82
CA HIS A 51 -20.40 9.93 -4.68
C HIS A 51 -19.57 8.96 -3.82
N GLY A 52 -18.48 9.46 -3.22
CA GLY A 52 -17.54 8.66 -2.45
C GLY A 52 -17.79 8.76 -0.94
N LEU A 53 -16.69 8.51 -0.20
CA LEU A 53 -16.69 8.46 1.25
C LEU A 53 -16.41 9.83 1.91
N ALA A 54 -16.00 10.84 1.13
CA ALA A 54 -15.68 12.16 1.64
C ALA A 54 -16.88 12.80 2.32
N GLN A 55 -16.72 13.23 3.56
CA GLN A 55 -17.79 13.85 4.37
C GLN A 55 -19.12 13.08 4.29
N PHE A 56 -19.04 11.78 4.42
CA PHE A 56 -20.12 10.82 4.10
C PHE A 56 -21.46 11.13 4.79
N ASP A 57 -21.43 11.57 6.03
CA ASP A 57 -22.60 11.96 6.81
C ASP A 57 -22.69 13.48 7.04
N GLY A 58 -21.97 14.27 6.25
CA GLY A 58 -21.79 15.70 6.41
C GLY A 58 -20.65 16.08 7.38
N THR A 59 -19.91 15.09 7.88
CA THR A 59 -18.72 15.26 8.72
C THR A 59 -17.54 14.46 8.17
N ALA A 60 -16.34 14.70 8.69
CA ALA A 60 -15.16 13.89 8.39
C ALA A 60 -15.26 12.52 9.09
N LEU A 61 -16.06 11.61 8.51
CA LEU A 61 -16.34 10.29 9.08
C LEU A 61 -15.18 9.33 8.85
N TYR A 62 -14.72 9.20 7.62
CA TYR A 62 -13.64 8.29 7.22
C TYR A 62 -12.26 8.94 7.26
N GLU A 63 -12.18 10.23 6.95
CA GLU A 63 -10.95 11.01 6.89
C GLU A 63 -10.63 11.71 8.20
N TYR A 64 -9.38 12.19 8.34
CA TYR A 64 -9.04 13.18 9.36
C TYR A 64 -9.72 14.51 9.04
N ALA A 65 -10.33 15.15 10.05
CA ALA A 65 -11.01 16.43 9.89
C ALA A 65 -10.06 17.60 9.59
N ASN A 66 -8.82 17.52 10.08
CA ASN A 66 -7.81 18.53 9.83
C ASN A 66 -7.05 18.26 8.52
N PRO A 67 -7.07 19.16 7.54
CA PRO A 67 -6.35 18.97 6.27
C PRO A 67 -4.84 18.75 6.41
N LEU A 68 -4.22 19.24 7.49
CA LEU A 68 -2.80 18.98 7.78
C LEU A 68 -2.52 17.52 8.14
N GLU A 69 -3.54 16.71 8.40
CA GLU A 69 -3.46 15.27 8.61
C GLU A 69 -4.22 14.49 7.54
N GLY A 70 -5.30 15.07 7.00
CA GLY A 70 -6.32 14.37 6.23
C GLY A 70 -6.27 14.56 4.71
N PHE A 71 -5.26 15.26 4.17
CA PHE A 71 -5.22 15.56 2.73
C PHE A 71 -3.83 15.34 2.12
N HIS A 72 -3.78 14.50 1.06
CA HIS A 72 -2.60 14.31 0.23
C HIS A 72 -2.55 15.33 -0.91
N LYS A 73 -1.53 16.18 -0.91
CA LYS A 73 -1.35 17.21 -1.93
C LYS A 73 -1.00 16.64 -3.30
N ASP A 74 -0.13 15.62 -3.34
CA ASP A 74 0.38 15.05 -4.59
C ASP A 74 -0.72 14.32 -5.37
N TRP A 75 -1.65 13.68 -4.65
CA TRP A 75 -2.71 12.87 -5.26
C TRP A 75 -4.08 13.55 -5.22
N ASN A 76 -4.19 14.70 -4.56
CA ASN A 76 -5.47 15.40 -4.35
C ASN A 76 -6.54 14.47 -3.73
N THR A 77 -6.17 13.72 -2.69
CA THR A 77 -6.99 12.70 -2.04
C THR A 77 -7.08 12.93 -0.55
N LEU A 78 -8.10 12.34 0.08
CA LEU A 78 -8.27 12.32 1.53
C LEU A 78 -7.56 11.12 2.15
N ILE A 79 -7.13 11.27 3.40
CA ILE A 79 -6.41 10.24 4.16
C ILE A 79 -7.36 9.61 5.17
N TYR A 80 -7.46 8.27 5.17
CA TYR A 80 -8.24 7.53 6.14
C TYR A 80 -7.74 7.77 7.57
N ASN A 81 -8.67 8.09 8.48
CA ASN A 81 -8.40 8.18 9.91
C ASN A 81 -8.40 6.79 10.55
N LEU A 82 -7.29 6.08 10.42
CA LEU A 82 -7.13 4.72 10.93
C LEU A 82 -7.09 4.64 12.47
N GLY A 83 -7.03 5.78 13.15
CA GLY A 83 -7.17 5.87 14.60
C GLY A 83 -8.63 5.75 15.08
N ARG A 84 -9.62 5.89 14.18
CA ARG A 84 -11.04 5.64 14.53
C ARG A 84 -11.33 4.15 14.43
N THR A 85 -11.94 3.59 15.47
CA THR A 85 -12.27 2.16 15.55
C THR A 85 -13.13 1.70 14.39
N GLU A 86 -14.09 2.53 13.96
CA GLU A 86 -15.01 2.23 12.86
C GLU A 86 -14.29 2.20 11.51
N VAL A 87 -13.38 3.13 11.25
CA VAL A 87 -12.57 3.19 10.03
C VAL A 87 -11.56 2.05 10.00
N HIS A 88 -10.92 1.78 11.14
CA HIS A 88 -10.04 0.64 11.34
C HIS A 88 -10.76 -0.68 11.00
N GLY A 89 -11.94 -0.91 11.58
CA GLY A 89 -12.76 -2.09 11.32
C GLY A 89 -13.23 -2.19 9.88
N PHE A 90 -13.62 -1.07 9.26
CA PHE A 90 -14.03 -1.01 7.86
C PHE A 90 -12.88 -1.42 6.92
N MET A 91 -11.69 -0.90 7.14
CA MET A 91 -10.53 -1.23 6.31
C MET A 91 -10.08 -2.68 6.52
N LEU A 92 -10.12 -3.18 7.75
CA LEU A 92 -9.83 -4.59 8.05
C LEU A 92 -10.84 -5.52 7.35
N ALA A 93 -12.14 -5.20 7.42
CA ALA A 93 -13.18 -5.96 6.72
C ALA A 93 -12.96 -5.94 5.19
N SER A 94 -12.53 -4.79 4.64
CA SER A 94 -12.19 -4.67 3.22
C SER A 94 -11.06 -5.61 2.79
N ALA A 95 -10.01 -5.73 3.59
CA ALA A 95 -8.91 -6.66 3.31
C ALA A 95 -9.38 -8.13 3.37
N LEU A 96 -10.08 -8.50 4.45
CA LEU A 96 -10.58 -9.85 4.64
C LEU A 96 -11.60 -10.25 3.57
N HIS A 97 -12.46 -9.33 3.12
CA HIS A 97 -13.40 -9.57 2.03
C HIS A 97 -12.70 -10.00 0.74
N ARG A 98 -11.59 -9.34 0.37
CA ARG A 98 -10.79 -9.72 -0.79
C ARG A 98 -10.16 -11.10 -0.64
N LEU A 99 -9.66 -11.41 0.53
CA LEU A 99 -8.97 -12.68 0.80
C LEU A 99 -9.93 -13.86 0.97
N LYS A 100 -11.07 -13.64 1.66
CA LYS A 100 -11.99 -14.74 2.04
C LYS A 100 -13.14 -14.95 1.06
N ASP A 101 -13.71 -13.86 0.52
CA ASP A 101 -14.89 -13.98 -0.35
C ASP A 101 -14.49 -14.06 -1.82
N PHE A 102 -13.45 -13.35 -2.25
CA PHE A 102 -12.89 -13.46 -3.59
C PHE A 102 -11.73 -14.46 -3.71
N HIS A 103 -11.29 -15.03 -2.59
CA HIS A 103 -10.21 -16.03 -2.54
C HIS A 103 -8.90 -15.58 -3.18
N SER A 104 -8.56 -14.27 -3.09
CA SER A 104 -7.25 -13.82 -3.55
C SER A 104 -6.14 -14.40 -2.66
N ASP A 105 -4.98 -14.67 -3.27
CA ASP A 105 -3.84 -15.28 -2.58
C ASP A 105 -2.99 -14.26 -1.81
N GLY A 106 -3.32 -13.00 -1.93
CA GLY A 106 -2.65 -11.94 -1.20
C GLY A 106 -3.10 -10.55 -1.60
N LEU A 107 -2.57 -9.58 -0.87
CA LEU A 107 -2.77 -8.15 -1.13
C LEU A 107 -1.40 -7.47 -1.29
N ARG A 108 -1.27 -6.66 -2.34
CA ARG A 108 -0.21 -5.66 -2.40
C ARG A 108 -0.79 -4.36 -1.84
N VAL A 109 -0.26 -3.91 -0.73
CA VAL A 109 -0.69 -2.72 -0.02
C VAL A 109 0.03 -1.51 -0.59
N ASP A 110 -0.75 -0.65 -1.24
CA ASP A 110 -0.29 0.54 -1.92
C ASP A 110 0.14 1.63 -0.97
N ALA A 111 1.19 2.37 -1.32
CA ALA A 111 1.63 3.61 -0.68
C ALA A 111 1.83 3.51 0.84
N VAL A 112 2.37 2.42 1.35
CA VAL A 112 2.60 2.22 2.80
C VAL A 112 3.45 3.33 3.40
N ALA A 113 4.43 3.86 2.69
CA ALA A 113 5.23 4.99 3.15
C ALA A 113 4.37 6.21 3.55
N SER A 114 3.33 6.51 2.79
CA SER A 114 2.40 7.60 3.09
C SER A 114 1.56 7.36 4.36
N MET A 115 1.39 6.09 4.74
CA MET A 115 0.69 5.71 5.97
C MET A 115 1.59 5.82 7.20
N LEU A 116 2.90 5.57 7.05
CA LEU A 116 3.85 5.55 8.16
C LEU A 116 4.24 6.95 8.65
N TYR A 117 4.20 7.95 7.77
CA TYR A 117 4.74 9.27 8.07
C TYR A 117 3.71 10.38 7.88
N ARG A 118 3.50 11.19 8.93
CA ARG A 118 2.61 12.35 8.93
C ARG A 118 3.13 13.50 8.06
N ASP A 119 4.43 13.56 7.85
CA ASP A 119 5.12 14.55 7.00
C ASP A 119 5.38 14.07 5.57
N TYR A 120 4.81 12.94 5.15
CA TYR A 120 4.97 12.41 3.80
C TYR A 120 4.57 13.47 2.75
N SER A 121 5.51 13.81 1.84
CA SER A 121 5.37 14.84 0.79
C SER A 121 4.93 16.22 1.32
N ARG A 122 5.31 16.59 2.54
CA ARG A 122 4.94 17.86 3.18
C ARG A 122 6.16 18.64 3.63
N GLN A 123 6.03 19.97 3.59
CA GLN A 123 7.06 20.88 4.10
C GLN A 123 6.88 21.11 5.61
N PRO A 124 7.91 21.59 6.31
CA PRO A 124 7.77 22.03 7.71
C PRO A 124 6.62 23.00 7.89
N GLY A 125 5.74 22.75 8.86
CA GLY A 125 4.52 23.53 9.11
C GLY A 125 3.28 23.09 8.33
N GLU A 126 3.39 22.12 7.43
CA GLU A 126 2.27 21.59 6.65
C GLU A 126 1.71 20.26 7.18
N TRP A 127 2.16 19.83 8.35
CA TRP A 127 1.72 18.60 9.00
C TRP A 127 1.69 18.77 10.52
N ILE A 128 1.00 17.84 11.21
CA ILE A 128 0.86 17.83 12.67
C ILE A 128 1.66 16.65 13.23
N PRO A 129 2.59 16.90 14.16
CA PRO A 129 3.32 15.84 14.84
C PRO A 129 2.38 14.87 15.59
N ASN A 130 2.84 13.66 15.80
CA ASN A 130 2.14 12.71 16.66
C ASN A 130 2.17 13.15 18.15
N ARG A 131 1.45 12.44 19.01
CA ARG A 131 1.35 12.76 20.45
C ARG A 131 2.68 12.81 21.24
N HIS A 132 3.77 12.33 20.63
CA HIS A 132 5.12 12.37 21.18
C HIS A 132 6.02 13.40 20.49
N GLY A 133 5.48 14.17 19.56
CA GLY A 133 6.22 15.18 18.79
C GLY A 133 6.97 14.63 17.57
N GLY A 134 6.82 13.33 17.27
CA GLY A 134 7.45 12.68 16.12
C GLY A 134 6.63 12.77 14.83
N ARG A 135 7.24 12.30 13.75
CA ARG A 135 6.66 12.29 12.40
C ARG A 135 5.89 11.01 12.07
N GLU A 136 6.03 9.98 12.86
CA GLU A 136 5.41 8.68 12.65
C GLU A 136 3.90 8.77 12.89
N ASN A 137 3.10 8.18 12.01
CA ASN A 137 1.67 8.01 12.20
C ASN A 137 1.41 6.73 13.02
N LEU A 138 1.37 6.90 14.34
CA LEU A 138 1.28 5.78 15.28
C LEU A 138 0.00 4.97 15.07
N GLU A 139 -1.10 5.61 14.75
CA GLU A 139 -2.40 4.99 14.53
C GLU A 139 -2.39 4.10 13.27
N ALA A 140 -1.76 4.56 12.19
CA ALA A 140 -1.62 3.77 10.97
C ALA A 140 -0.61 2.61 11.14
N ILE A 141 0.46 2.82 11.91
CA ILE A 141 1.41 1.76 12.26
C ILE A 141 0.72 0.65 13.06
N ASP A 142 -0.08 1.01 14.05
CA ASP A 142 -0.84 0.06 14.86
C ASP A 142 -1.87 -0.69 14.00
N PHE A 143 -2.53 0.01 13.06
CA PHE A 143 -3.42 -0.60 12.08
C PHE A 143 -2.71 -1.63 11.21
N LEU A 144 -1.56 -1.30 10.63
CA LEU A 144 -0.81 -2.19 9.73
C LEU A 144 -0.36 -3.47 10.45
N ARG A 145 0.11 -3.35 11.69
CA ARG A 145 0.47 -4.49 12.54
C ARG A 145 -0.73 -5.38 12.81
N HIS A 146 -1.82 -4.79 13.29
CA HIS A 146 -3.06 -5.52 13.57
C HIS A 146 -3.63 -6.17 12.31
N LEU A 147 -3.62 -5.48 11.17
CA LEU A 147 -4.04 -6.03 9.89
C LEU A 147 -3.25 -7.32 9.55
N ASN A 148 -1.93 -7.26 9.62
CA ASN A 148 -1.08 -8.40 9.27
C ASN A 148 -1.26 -9.57 10.26
N ASP A 149 -1.44 -9.30 11.55
CA ASP A 149 -1.75 -10.32 12.56
C ASP A 149 -3.10 -11.00 12.30
N VAL A 150 -4.13 -10.21 11.99
CA VAL A 150 -5.47 -10.74 11.69
C VAL A 150 -5.47 -11.52 10.39
N VAL A 151 -4.80 -11.04 9.35
CA VAL A 151 -4.69 -11.79 8.08
C VAL A 151 -3.96 -13.12 8.30
N ALA A 152 -2.90 -13.15 9.07
CA ALA A 152 -2.18 -14.38 9.40
C ALA A 152 -3.08 -15.42 10.12
N LEU A 153 -4.04 -14.96 10.93
CA LEU A 153 -4.98 -15.79 11.66
C LEU A 153 -6.17 -16.22 10.80
N GLU A 154 -6.78 -15.29 10.09
CA GLU A 154 -8.08 -15.45 9.39
C GLU A 154 -7.97 -15.96 7.96
N ALA A 155 -6.82 -15.71 7.31
CA ALA A 155 -6.49 -16.15 5.96
C ALA A 155 -5.06 -16.70 5.90
N PRO A 156 -4.78 -17.81 6.62
CA PRO A 156 -3.44 -18.35 6.71
C PRO A 156 -2.91 -18.75 5.31
N GLY A 157 -1.70 -18.28 4.99
CA GLY A 157 -1.07 -18.48 3.68
C GLY A 157 -1.26 -17.33 2.70
N ALA A 158 -2.15 -16.39 2.97
CA ALA A 158 -2.26 -15.18 2.17
C ALA A 158 -1.00 -14.30 2.31
N LEU A 159 -0.55 -13.74 1.18
CA LEU A 159 0.62 -12.88 1.13
C LEU A 159 0.22 -11.41 1.36
N MET A 160 0.89 -10.76 2.30
CA MET A 160 0.78 -9.32 2.50
C MET A 160 2.07 -8.66 2.02
N ILE A 161 1.98 -7.85 0.97
CA ILE A 161 3.14 -7.27 0.29
C ILE A 161 3.06 -5.75 0.42
N ALA A 162 4.09 -5.14 1.02
CA ALA A 162 4.12 -3.69 1.18
C ALA A 162 4.81 -3.01 -0.02
N GLU A 163 4.14 -2.04 -0.63
CA GLU A 163 4.85 -1.00 -1.38
C GLU A 163 5.29 0.08 -0.39
N GLU A 164 6.54 0.01 0.02
CA GLU A 164 7.14 0.95 0.98
C GLU A 164 8.50 1.40 0.46
N SER A 165 8.61 2.68 0.12
CA SER A 165 9.76 3.27 -0.59
C SER A 165 10.81 3.89 0.32
N THR A 166 10.57 3.89 1.64
CA THR A 166 11.48 4.51 2.61
C THR A 166 12.40 3.49 3.28
N ALA A 167 13.28 3.98 4.15
CA ALA A 167 14.15 3.15 4.98
C ALA A 167 13.49 2.72 6.31
N TRP A 168 12.14 2.62 6.37
CA TRP A 168 11.46 2.13 7.56
C TRP A 168 11.95 0.72 7.90
N PRO A 169 12.43 0.46 9.11
CA PRO A 169 13.00 -0.84 9.46
C PRO A 169 11.91 -1.87 9.78
N GLY A 170 12.17 -3.12 9.43
CA GLY A 170 11.34 -4.25 9.84
C GLY A 170 9.94 -4.28 9.19
N VAL A 171 9.79 -3.80 7.96
CA VAL A 171 8.51 -3.90 7.24
C VAL A 171 8.08 -5.37 7.12
N SER A 172 9.01 -6.25 6.76
CA SER A 172 8.76 -7.70 6.64
C SER A 172 9.17 -8.51 7.88
N GLN A 173 9.51 -7.85 8.99
CA GLN A 173 9.75 -8.49 10.27
C GLN A 173 8.43 -8.75 10.99
N ARG A 174 8.40 -9.78 11.82
CA ARG A 174 7.23 -10.16 12.63
C ARG A 174 6.81 -9.03 13.59
N THR A 175 5.52 -8.93 13.86
CA THR A 175 4.95 -7.93 14.77
C THR A 175 5.41 -8.12 16.21
N ASP A 176 5.56 -9.37 16.67
CA ASP A 176 6.07 -9.70 18.01
C ASP A 176 7.58 -9.41 18.20
N GLU A 177 8.29 -9.15 17.11
CA GLU A 177 9.69 -8.69 17.08
C GLU A 177 9.79 -7.17 16.80
N GLY A 178 8.66 -6.46 16.77
CA GLY A 178 8.58 -5.02 16.56
C GLY A 178 8.43 -4.58 15.09
N GLY A 179 8.33 -5.52 14.15
CA GLY A 179 8.11 -5.23 12.74
C GLY A 179 6.66 -4.87 12.40
N LEU A 180 6.37 -4.69 11.10
CA LEU A 180 5.02 -4.44 10.59
C LEU A 180 4.27 -5.73 10.21
N GLY A 181 4.95 -6.87 10.08
CA GLY A 181 4.33 -8.17 9.83
C GLY A 181 4.05 -8.50 8.36
N PHE A 182 4.49 -7.70 7.40
CA PHE A 182 4.31 -8.02 5.99
C PHE A 182 5.08 -9.28 5.59
N SER A 183 4.56 -10.02 4.62
CA SER A 183 5.25 -11.17 4.03
C SER A 183 6.48 -10.74 3.25
N TYR A 184 6.34 -9.67 2.47
CA TYR A 184 7.36 -9.11 1.60
C TYR A 184 7.26 -7.59 1.51
N LYS A 185 8.37 -6.97 1.08
CA LYS A 185 8.45 -5.55 0.73
C LYS A 185 8.93 -5.40 -0.71
N TRP A 186 8.34 -4.50 -1.48
CA TRP A 186 8.89 -4.10 -2.78
C TRP A 186 10.21 -3.36 -2.60
N ASN A 187 11.23 -3.76 -3.37
CA ASN A 187 12.52 -3.07 -3.38
C ASN A 187 12.47 -1.92 -4.39
N MET A 188 11.94 -0.78 -3.97
CA MET A 188 11.81 0.40 -4.82
C MET A 188 13.19 0.99 -5.19
N GLY A 189 14.17 0.92 -4.28
CA GLY A 189 15.55 1.35 -4.57
C GLY A 189 16.17 0.57 -5.71
N TRP A 190 16.07 -0.77 -5.67
CA TRP A 190 16.52 -1.62 -6.78
C TRP A 190 15.83 -1.29 -8.10
N MET A 191 14.53 -1.00 -8.06
CA MET A 191 13.76 -0.63 -9.26
C MET A 191 14.30 0.66 -9.87
N HIS A 192 14.43 1.72 -9.07
CA HIS A 192 14.91 3.03 -9.53
C HIS A 192 16.32 2.91 -10.10
N ASP A 193 17.25 2.25 -9.39
CA ASP A 193 18.62 2.03 -9.84
C ASP A 193 18.67 1.24 -11.16
N SER A 194 17.87 0.18 -11.27
CA SER A 194 17.80 -0.65 -12.47
C SER A 194 17.25 0.11 -13.67
N LEU A 195 16.19 0.89 -13.48
CA LEU A 195 15.59 1.71 -14.55
C LEU A 195 16.55 2.82 -14.98
N HIS A 196 17.19 3.49 -14.02
CA HIS A 196 18.20 4.51 -14.34
C HIS A 196 19.37 3.92 -15.15
N TYR A 197 19.87 2.73 -14.75
CA TYR A 197 20.91 2.04 -15.51
C TYR A 197 20.48 1.69 -16.94
N ILE A 198 19.25 1.19 -17.11
CA ILE A 198 18.72 0.80 -18.43
C ILE A 198 18.55 2.01 -19.34
N GLN A 199 18.16 3.16 -18.79
CA GLN A 199 17.99 4.43 -19.53
C GLN A 199 19.32 5.02 -20.01
N GLN A 200 20.46 4.63 -19.43
CA GLN A 200 21.77 5.11 -19.89
C GLN A 200 22.07 4.62 -21.32
N ASP A 201 22.68 5.48 -22.13
CA ASP A 201 23.22 5.06 -23.41
C ASP A 201 24.20 3.87 -23.20
N PRO A 202 24.13 2.80 -23.98
CA PRO A 202 24.99 1.62 -23.84
C PRO A 202 26.48 1.92 -23.71
N VAL A 203 26.97 3.00 -24.36
CA VAL A 203 28.37 3.45 -24.28
C VAL A 203 28.78 3.84 -22.86
N TYR A 204 27.83 4.36 -22.05
CA TYR A 204 28.10 4.85 -20.70
C TYR A 204 27.79 3.83 -19.60
N ARG A 205 27.06 2.76 -19.90
CA ARG A 205 26.62 1.76 -18.88
C ARG A 205 27.75 1.16 -18.08
N ALA A 206 28.95 1.04 -18.67
CA ALA A 206 30.14 0.53 -17.97
C ALA A 206 30.51 1.38 -16.73
N HIS A 207 30.12 2.65 -16.69
CA HIS A 207 30.39 3.56 -15.58
C HIS A 207 29.28 3.56 -14.51
N HIS A 208 28.18 2.83 -14.74
CA HIS A 208 27.01 2.79 -13.89
C HIS A 208 26.71 1.41 -13.28
N HIS A 209 27.65 0.44 -13.38
CA HIS A 209 27.44 -0.92 -12.86
C HIS A 209 27.17 -0.98 -11.37
N ASN A 210 27.62 0.02 -10.60
CA ASN A 210 27.31 0.15 -9.19
C ASN A 210 25.79 0.25 -8.91
N GLU A 211 25.01 0.79 -9.83
CA GLU A 211 23.55 0.89 -9.71
C GLU A 211 22.91 -0.50 -9.68
N LEU A 212 23.39 -1.45 -10.48
CA LEU A 212 22.91 -2.82 -10.47
C LEU A 212 23.31 -3.62 -9.22
N SER A 213 24.47 -3.29 -8.64
CA SER A 213 25.01 -4.05 -7.51
C SER A 213 24.69 -3.44 -6.15
N PHE A 214 24.31 -2.16 -6.08
CA PHE A 214 24.06 -1.46 -4.83
C PHE A 214 22.95 -2.13 -3.99
N GLY A 215 21.92 -2.66 -4.65
CA GLY A 215 20.85 -3.40 -3.97
C GLY A 215 21.33 -4.59 -3.14
N LEU A 216 22.50 -5.18 -3.47
CA LEU A 216 23.07 -6.29 -2.71
C LEU A 216 23.54 -5.86 -1.31
N VAL A 217 23.85 -4.58 -1.11
CA VAL A 217 24.32 -4.05 0.19
C VAL A 217 23.26 -4.20 1.27
N TYR A 218 21.99 -4.08 0.90
CA TYR A 218 20.86 -4.15 1.84
C TYR A 218 19.87 -5.29 1.55
N ALA A 219 20.20 -6.19 0.62
CA ALA A 219 19.32 -7.27 0.16
C ALA A 219 18.79 -8.19 1.28
N TRP A 220 19.47 -8.23 2.42
CA TRP A 220 19.16 -9.12 3.55
C TRP A 220 18.44 -8.41 4.71
N THR A 221 18.17 -7.11 4.59
CA THR A 221 17.50 -6.34 5.66
C THR A 221 15.99 -6.58 5.72
N GLU A 222 15.42 -6.98 4.60
CA GLU A 222 13.99 -7.27 4.42
C GLU A 222 13.81 -8.48 3.50
N ARG A 223 12.60 -9.03 3.47
CA ARG A 223 12.19 -10.01 2.45
C ARG A 223 11.70 -9.26 1.22
N PHE A 224 12.60 -9.03 0.28
CA PHE A 224 12.33 -8.21 -0.89
C PHE A 224 11.70 -8.97 -2.05
N ILE A 225 10.75 -8.32 -2.73
CA ILE A 225 10.38 -8.58 -4.12
C ILE A 225 11.03 -7.50 -4.97
N LEU A 226 11.54 -7.88 -6.14
CA LEU A 226 12.14 -6.95 -7.11
C LEU A 226 11.07 -6.54 -8.13
N PRO A 227 10.37 -5.41 -7.94
CA PRO A 227 9.31 -4.98 -8.82
C PRO A 227 9.89 -4.23 -10.04
N ILE A 228 9.12 -4.24 -11.14
CA ILE A 228 9.14 -3.18 -12.14
C ILE A 228 7.72 -2.67 -12.22
N SER A 229 7.47 -1.55 -11.57
CA SER A 229 6.14 -0.98 -11.49
C SER A 229 5.72 -0.35 -12.82
N HIS A 230 4.44 -0.50 -13.15
CA HIS A 230 3.86 0.14 -14.33
C HIS A 230 3.95 1.68 -14.28
N ASP A 231 3.89 2.27 -13.10
CA ASP A 231 4.01 3.72 -12.90
C ASP A 231 5.35 4.26 -13.41
N GLU A 232 6.42 3.48 -13.26
CA GLU A 232 7.78 3.89 -13.60
C GLU A 232 8.14 3.58 -15.06
N VAL A 233 7.38 2.74 -15.76
CA VAL A 233 7.72 2.33 -17.15
C VAL A 233 6.77 2.90 -18.20
N VAL A 234 5.66 3.53 -17.80
CA VAL A 234 4.63 4.08 -18.71
C VAL A 234 4.66 5.62 -18.74
N HIS A 235 5.38 6.27 -17.86
CA HIS A 235 5.49 7.74 -17.74
C HIS A 235 6.86 8.25 -18.07
#